data_140024e5db45cf3a0ae27a1c7617661c
#
_entry.id   140024e5db45cf3a0ae27a1c7617661c
#
_cell.length_a   1.000
_cell.length_b   1.000
_cell.length_c   1.000
_cell.angle_alpha   90.00
_cell.angle_beta   90.00
_cell.angle_gamma   90.00
#
_symmetry.space_group_name_H-M   'P 1'
#
loop_
_entity.id
_entity.type
_entity.pdbx_description
1 polymer ?
#
loop_
_entity_poly.entity_id
_entity_poly.type
_entity_poly.pdbx_seq_one_letter_code
_entity_poly.pdbx_strand_id
1 'polypeptide(L)'
;MSDKKILFINTETEPYVPTTEMSKQGRLVPEAFQSKGHQIRTFMPKWGIINERRGQLHEVIRLSGLNIIIDGTDHPLIIKVASIPVSRVQVYFIDNDDYFTRRGIESDEEGNIYSDNVERAVFYARGVLETVKKLRWTPDVIHCQGWMASLIPLYIKHAYHDEPCFHDVKIVTSLSHVSCEGISGKNAKNSIAFRDITRETLASYPDDFKMKDLEKLAIDFSDAVVEVTPENDEELKAHAKEVVKTYLDYPGEDFAEAYKALYDSL
;
A
#
# COMPACT_ATOMS: atom_id res chain seq x y z
N MET A 1 24.04 -0.82 14.42
CA MET A 1 23.02 -0.25 13.49
C MET A 1 21.87 0.25 14.32
N SER A 2 21.31 1.41 14.03
CA SER A 2 20.12 1.89 14.74
C SER A 2 18.92 1.07 14.26
N ASP A 3 18.04 0.67 15.18
CA ASP A 3 16.81 -0.03 14.85
C ASP A 3 15.91 0.93 14.07
N LYS A 4 15.60 0.60 12.81
CA LYS A 4 14.70 1.39 11.98
C LYS A 4 13.24 1.02 12.29
N LYS A 5 12.36 2.00 12.12
CA LYS A 5 10.91 1.82 12.11
C LYS A 5 10.44 1.71 10.67
N ILE A 6 9.97 0.53 10.28
CA ILE A 6 9.57 0.27 8.89
C ILE A 6 8.09 -0.03 8.84
N LEU A 7 7.37 0.73 8.02
CA LEU A 7 5.96 0.57 7.76
C LEU A 7 5.75 -0.14 6.42
N PHE A 8 5.20 -1.33 6.44
CA PHE A 8 4.78 -2.04 5.25
C PHE A 8 3.30 -1.80 4.97
N ILE A 9 2.98 -1.36 3.77
CA ILE A 9 1.61 -1.10 3.31
C ILE A 9 1.36 -1.98 2.09
N ASN A 10 0.62 -3.07 2.30
CA ASN A 10 0.49 -4.16 1.36
C ASN A 10 -0.95 -4.25 0.81
N THR A 11 -1.08 -4.69 -0.44
CA THR A 11 -2.36 -5.15 -0.97
C THR A 11 -2.72 -6.52 -0.41
N GLU A 12 -1.75 -7.41 -0.28
CA GLU A 12 -1.90 -8.80 0.14
C GLU A 12 -0.84 -9.20 1.16
N THR A 13 -1.22 -10.05 2.12
CA THR A 13 -0.28 -10.62 3.10
C THR A 13 -0.76 -12.01 3.54
N GLU A 14 0.09 -13.03 3.41
CA GLU A 14 -0.15 -14.33 4.05
C GLU A 14 -0.15 -14.21 5.58
N PRO A 15 -0.94 -15.03 6.27
CA PRO A 15 -1.83 -16.10 5.80
C PRO A 15 -3.29 -15.65 5.61
N TYR A 16 -3.56 -14.37 5.48
CA TYR A 16 -4.91 -13.81 5.48
C TYR A 16 -5.60 -13.93 4.12
N VAL A 17 -4.83 -13.97 3.05
CA VAL A 17 -5.31 -14.16 1.66
C VAL A 17 -4.64 -15.38 1.03
N PRO A 18 -5.14 -15.88 -0.12
CA PRO A 18 -4.49 -16.96 -0.86
C PRO A 18 -3.04 -16.67 -1.17
N THR A 19 -2.25 -17.74 -1.31
CA THR A 19 -0.82 -17.63 -1.62
C THR A 19 -0.61 -17.13 -3.04
N THR A 20 0.00 -15.96 -3.16
CA THR A 20 0.55 -15.35 -4.38
C THR A 20 2.00 -14.94 -4.10
N GLU A 21 2.78 -14.60 -5.12
CA GLU A 21 4.13 -14.05 -4.88
C GLU A 21 4.06 -12.74 -4.07
N MET A 22 3.08 -11.88 -4.35
CA MET A 22 2.85 -10.65 -3.60
C MET A 22 2.51 -10.94 -2.13
N SER A 23 1.59 -11.87 -1.85
CA SER A 23 1.18 -12.18 -0.47
C SER A 23 2.30 -12.83 0.35
N LYS A 24 3.15 -13.66 -0.29
CA LYS A 24 4.38 -14.22 0.33
C LYS A 24 5.35 -13.11 0.71
N GLN A 25 5.66 -12.20 -0.23
CA GLN A 25 6.55 -11.08 0.03
C GLN A 25 5.98 -10.15 1.13
N GLY A 26 4.66 -9.90 1.09
CA GLY A 26 3.94 -9.14 2.12
C GLY A 26 4.07 -9.72 3.53
N ARG A 27 4.39 -11.00 3.65
CA ARG A 27 4.71 -11.67 4.91
C ARG A 27 6.20 -11.76 5.17
N LEU A 28 6.98 -12.31 4.24
CA LEU A 28 8.39 -12.68 4.47
C LEU A 28 9.29 -11.46 4.71
N VAL A 29 9.05 -10.35 3.99
CA VAL A 29 9.86 -9.14 4.14
C VAL A 29 9.69 -8.52 5.54
N PRO A 30 8.47 -8.24 6.03
CA PRO A 30 8.26 -7.78 7.40
C PRO A 30 8.85 -8.71 8.47
N GLU A 31 8.68 -10.03 8.32
CA GLU A 31 9.23 -11.04 9.24
C GLU A 31 10.76 -11.00 9.29
N ALA A 32 11.42 -10.90 8.15
CA ALA A 32 12.88 -10.85 8.05
C ALA A 32 13.44 -9.60 8.76
N PHE A 33 12.81 -8.45 8.61
CA PHE A 33 13.25 -7.22 9.26
C PHE A 33 12.93 -7.21 10.77
N GLN A 34 11.77 -7.74 11.18
CA GLN A 34 11.46 -7.87 12.60
C GLN A 34 12.46 -8.81 13.31
N SER A 35 12.85 -9.92 12.68
CA SER A 35 13.82 -10.86 13.25
C SER A 35 15.21 -10.25 13.44
N LYS A 36 15.55 -9.20 12.69
CA LYS A 36 16.79 -8.43 12.80
C LYS A 36 16.69 -7.28 13.83
N GLY A 37 15.57 -7.14 14.54
CA GLY A 37 15.39 -6.16 15.62
C GLY A 37 14.74 -4.84 15.20
N HIS A 38 14.33 -4.68 13.92
CA HIS A 38 13.61 -3.49 13.49
C HIS A 38 12.19 -3.45 14.03
N GLN A 39 11.65 -2.25 14.24
CA GLN A 39 10.25 -2.07 14.63
C GLN A 39 9.37 -2.09 13.39
N ILE A 40 8.49 -3.06 13.29
CA ILE A 40 7.66 -3.31 12.11
C ILE A 40 6.20 -3.06 12.40
N ARG A 41 5.51 -2.41 11.47
CA ARG A 41 4.06 -2.37 11.37
C ARG A 41 3.66 -2.69 9.94
N THR A 42 2.60 -3.45 9.77
CA THR A 42 2.08 -3.85 8.47
C THR A 42 0.61 -3.47 8.36
N PHE A 43 0.21 -2.96 7.21
CA PHE A 43 -1.18 -2.68 6.87
C PHE A 43 -1.60 -3.48 5.65
N MET A 44 -2.86 -3.87 5.60
CA MET A 44 -3.52 -4.42 4.42
C MET A 44 -5.03 -4.13 4.45
N PRO A 45 -5.74 -4.18 3.31
CA PRO A 45 -7.20 -4.11 3.31
C PRO A 45 -7.80 -5.35 3.98
N LYS A 46 -8.94 -5.18 4.62
CA LYS A 46 -9.73 -6.29 5.16
C LYS A 46 -10.59 -6.91 4.06
N TRP A 47 -9.96 -7.59 3.13
CA TRP A 47 -10.66 -8.24 2.02
C TRP A 47 -11.81 -9.14 2.49
N GLY A 48 -12.91 -9.18 1.74
CA GLY A 48 -14.10 -9.97 2.07
C GLY A 48 -13.86 -11.48 2.14
N ILE A 49 -12.78 -11.98 1.54
CA ILE A 49 -12.33 -13.38 1.63
C ILE A 49 -11.67 -13.71 2.96
N ILE A 50 -11.29 -12.71 3.77
CA ILE A 50 -10.59 -12.94 5.03
C ILE A 50 -11.56 -13.49 6.08
N ASN A 51 -11.25 -14.68 6.59
CA ASN A 51 -11.97 -15.26 7.70
C ASN A 51 -11.47 -14.64 9.01
N GLU A 52 -12.21 -13.68 9.55
CA GLU A 52 -11.85 -12.92 10.75
C GLU A 52 -11.64 -13.82 11.98
N ARG A 53 -12.48 -14.83 12.16
CA ARG A 53 -12.38 -15.75 13.29
C ARG A 53 -11.11 -16.60 13.21
N ARG A 54 -10.81 -17.13 12.04
CA ARG A 54 -9.59 -17.93 11.81
C ARG A 54 -8.33 -17.07 11.91
N GLY A 55 -8.39 -15.85 11.37
CA GLY A 55 -7.29 -14.88 11.42
C GLY A 55 -7.16 -14.17 12.78
N GLN A 56 -8.09 -14.40 13.71
CA GLN A 56 -8.13 -13.76 15.03
C GLN A 56 -8.11 -12.23 14.95
N LEU A 57 -8.87 -11.65 14.02
CA LEU A 57 -8.96 -10.20 13.84
C LEU A 57 -9.81 -9.61 14.98
N HIS A 58 -9.32 -8.54 15.59
CA HIS A 58 -10.00 -7.79 16.62
C HIS A 58 -10.10 -6.32 16.24
N GLU A 59 -11.27 -5.73 16.38
CA GLU A 59 -11.45 -4.30 16.17
C GLU A 59 -10.71 -3.48 17.22
N VAL A 60 -10.05 -2.42 16.77
CA VAL A 60 -9.38 -1.45 17.63
C VAL A 60 -10.23 -0.17 17.69
N ILE A 61 -11.20 -0.14 18.61
CA ILE A 61 -12.21 0.92 18.72
C ILE A 61 -11.58 2.33 18.77
N ARG A 62 -10.47 2.50 19.50
CA ARG A 62 -9.78 3.81 19.61
C ARG A 62 -9.19 4.32 18.28
N LEU A 63 -8.98 3.46 17.32
CA LEU A 63 -8.48 3.80 15.99
C LEU A 63 -9.61 3.92 14.97
N SER A 64 -10.72 3.25 15.20
CA SER A 64 -11.92 3.27 14.34
C SER A 64 -12.74 4.56 14.50
N GLY A 65 -13.78 4.72 13.68
CA GLY A 65 -14.80 5.78 13.79
C GLY A 65 -14.43 7.12 13.15
N LEU A 66 -13.31 7.22 12.42
CA LEU A 66 -13.03 8.34 11.53
C LEU A 66 -13.83 8.14 10.23
N ASN A 67 -14.43 9.21 9.69
CA ASN A 67 -14.99 9.18 8.34
C ASN A 67 -13.96 9.66 7.32
N ILE A 68 -13.79 8.88 6.26
CA ILE A 68 -13.02 9.27 5.07
C ILE A 68 -14.01 9.76 4.01
N ILE A 69 -13.93 11.04 3.67
CA ILE A 69 -14.81 11.63 2.67
C ILE A 69 -14.18 11.47 1.28
N ILE A 70 -14.90 10.83 0.36
CA ILE A 70 -14.51 10.65 -1.05
C ILE A 70 -15.68 11.12 -1.91
N ASP A 71 -15.45 12.04 -2.84
CA ASP A 71 -16.48 12.62 -3.71
C ASP A 71 -17.75 13.08 -2.96
N GLY A 72 -17.55 13.68 -1.76
CA GLY A 72 -18.63 14.18 -0.92
C GLY A 72 -19.42 13.10 -0.14
N THR A 73 -19.02 11.84 -0.21
CA THR A 73 -19.63 10.73 0.52
C THR A 73 -18.76 10.32 1.71
N ASP A 74 -19.38 10.12 2.87
CA ASP A 74 -18.73 9.66 4.09
C ASP A 74 -18.58 8.14 4.10
N HIS A 75 -17.37 7.67 4.33
CA HIS A 75 -17.06 6.25 4.49
C HIS A 75 -16.44 5.99 5.86
N PRO A 76 -17.11 5.27 6.76
CA PRO A 76 -16.59 5.00 8.10
C PRO A 76 -15.35 4.09 8.04
N LEU A 77 -14.28 4.53 8.72
CA LEU A 77 -13.04 3.78 8.85
C LEU A 77 -13.11 2.85 10.05
N ILE A 78 -12.99 1.56 9.81
CA ILE A 78 -12.87 0.52 10.84
C ILE A 78 -11.47 -0.04 10.79
N ILE A 79 -10.83 -0.17 11.94
CA ILE A 79 -9.48 -0.74 12.07
C ILE A 79 -9.54 -2.02 12.86
N LYS A 80 -9.10 -3.12 12.24
CA LYS A 80 -8.92 -4.40 12.92
C LYS A 80 -7.42 -4.71 13.00
N VAL A 81 -7.03 -5.56 13.94
CA VAL A 81 -5.65 -5.98 14.12
C VAL A 81 -5.58 -7.47 14.35
N ALA A 82 -4.55 -8.10 13.81
CA ALA A 82 -4.15 -9.45 14.17
C ALA A 82 -2.62 -9.55 14.15
N SER A 83 -2.08 -10.68 14.62
CA SER A 83 -0.64 -10.97 14.53
C SER A 83 -0.41 -12.19 13.67
N ILE A 84 0.59 -12.13 12.80
CA ILE A 84 1.00 -13.31 12.04
C ILE A 84 1.49 -14.38 13.03
N PRO A 85 0.99 -15.61 12.94
CA PRO A 85 1.44 -16.69 13.82
C PRO A 85 2.97 -16.85 13.76
N VAL A 86 3.58 -17.22 14.90
CA VAL A 86 5.03 -17.43 15.08
C VAL A 86 5.84 -16.13 15.11
N SER A 87 5.87 -15.34 14.03
CA SER A 87 6.68 -14.10 13.96
C SER A 87 6.13 -12.97 14.83
N ARG A 88 4.83 -12.99 15.13
CA ARG A 88 4.14 -11.91 15.89
C ARG A 88 4.14 -10.55 15.20
N VAL A 89 4.46 -10.47 13.91
CA VAL A 89 4.27 -9.25 13.13
C VAL A 89 2.82 -8.79 13.23
N GLN A 90 2.60 -7.56 13.65
CA GLN A 90 1.25 -6.97 13.74
C GLN A 90 0.78 -6.51 12.37
N VAL A 91 -0.42 -6.95 11.99
CA VAL A 91 -1.09 -6.51 10.77
C VAL A 91 -2.34 -5.73 11.15
N TYR A 92 -2.42 -4.49 10.69
CA TYR A 92 -3.58 -3.61 10.79
C TYR A 92 -4.39 -3.74 9.51
N PHE A 93 -5.68 -3.99 9.66
CA PHE A 93 -6.62 -4.14 8.56
C PHE A 93 -7.47 -2.87 8.45
N ILE A 94 -7.44 -2.27 7.28
CA ILE A 94 -8.33 -1.16 6.91
C ILE A 94 -9.63 -1.77 6.41
N ASP A 95 -10.74 -1.49 7.08
CA ASP A 95 -12.04 -2.08 6.80
C ASP A 95 -13.12 -1.01 6.59
N ASN A 96 -14.04 -1.33 5.67
CA ASN A 96 -15.24 -0.57 5.37
C ASN A 96 -16.21 -1.47 4.62
N ASP A 97 -17.47 -1.44 4.98
CA ASP A 97 -18.49 -2.33 4.41
C ASP A 97 -18.77 -2.06 2.92
N ASP A 98 -18.65 -0.82 2.46
CA ASP A 98 -18.90 -0.48 1.05
C ASP A 98 -17.82 -1.06 0.12
N TYR A 99 -16.56 -1.10 0.59
CA TYR A 99 -15.40 -1.41 -0.25
C TYR A 99 -14.82 -2.82 -0.06
N PHE A 100 -14.92 -3.41 1.13
CA PHE A 100 -14.16 -4.63 1.47
C PHE A 100 -15.01 -5.84 1.86
N THR A 101 -16.32 -5.80 1.66
CA THR A 101 -17.19 -6.99 1.84
C THR A 101 -17.18 -7.94 0.65
N ARG A 102 -16.78 -7.46 -0.53
CA ARG A 102 -16.71 -8.25 -1.77
C ARG A 102 -15.68 -9.36 -1.66
N ARG A 103 -15.96 -10.51 -2.30
CA ARG A 103 -15.04 -11.66 -2.28
C ARG A 103 -13.81 -11.47 -3.17
N GLY A 104 -13.99 -10.79 -4.30
CA GLY A 104 -12.88 -10.49 -5.22
C GLY A 104 -11.99 -9.36 -4.71
N ILE A 105 -10.72 -9.42 -5.03
CA ILE A 105 -9.74 -8.36 -4.71
C ILE A 105 -9.85 -7.24 -5.75
N GLU A 106 -9.58 -7.54 -7.01
CA GLU A 106 -9.57 -6.57 -8.13
C GLU A 106 -10.82 -6.66 -9.00
N SER A 107 -11.42 -7.85 -9.06
CA SER A 107 -12.52 -8.22 -9.94
C SER A 107 -13.50 -9.15 -9.24
N ASP A 108 -14.67 -9.31 -9.83
CA ASP A 108 -15.66 -10.30 -9.42
C ASP A 108 -15.26 -11.74 -9.85
N GLU A 109 -16.12 -12.71 -9.51
CA GLU A 109 -15.91 -14.12 -9.85
C GLU A 109 -15.98 -14.40 -11.37
N GLU A 110 -16.53 -13.46 -12.16
CA GLU A 110 -16.63 -13.53 -13.62
C GLU A 110 -15.42 -12.85 -14.30
N GLY A 111 -14.52 -12.22 -13.53
CA GLY A 111 -13.34 -11.51 -14.02
C GLY A 111 -13.61 -10.06 -14.42
N ASN A 112 -14.80 -9.50 -14.13
CA ASN A 112 -15.09 -8.09 -14.37
C ASN A 112 -14.37 -7.23 -13.33
N ILE A 113 -13.52 -6.32 -13.77
CA ILE A 113 -12.79 -5.41 -12.92
C ILE A 113 -13.75 -4.44 -12.24
N TYR A 114 -13.60 -4.24 -10.94
CA TYR A 114 -14.39 -3.26 -10.20
C TYR A 114 -14.01 -1.84 -10.63
N SER A 115 -15.00 -1.09 -11.07
CA SER A 115 -14.83 0.29 -11.58
C SER A 115 -14.51 1.30 -10.48
N ASP A 116 -14.62 0.93 -9.20
CA ASP A 116 -14.34 1.73 -8.01
C ASP A 116 -13.01 1.37 -7.34
N ASN A 117 -12.15 0.60 -8.00
CA ASN A 117 -10.85 0.20 -7.41
C ASN A 117 -9.99 1.41 -7.02
N VAL A 118 -10.04 2.51 -7.78
CA VAL A 118 -9.31 3.73 -7.41
C VAL A 118 -9.89 4.36 -6.13
N GLU A 119 -11.20 4.42 -5.97
CA GLU A 119 -11.82 4.91 -4.72
C GLU A 119 -11.44 4.02 -3.53
N ARG A 120 -11.40 2.71 -3.74
CA ARG A 120 -10.94 1.74 -2.73
C ARG A 120 -9.48 2.01 -2.33
N ALA A 121 -8.61 2.30 -3.31
CA ALA A 121 -7.22 2.66 -3.05
C ALA A 121 -7.11 4.02 -2.32
N VAL A 122 -7.94 5.00 -2.67
CA VAL A 122 -8.03 6.29 -1.94
C VAL A 122 -8.43 6.07 -0.49
N PHE A 123 -9.50 5.30 -0.26
CA PHE A 123 -9.97 4.98 1.08
C PHE A 123 -8.87 4.28 1.90
N TYR A 124 -8.26 3.27 1.31
CA TYR A 124 -7.18 2.52 1.96
C TYR A 124 -6.00 3.41 2.31
N ALA A 125 -5.48 4.16 1.34
CA ALA A 125 -4.31 5.02 1.55
C ALA A 125 -4.55 6.06 2.64
N ARG A 126 -5.66 6.78 2.58
CA ARG A 126 -6.03 7.78 3.60
C ARG A 126 -6.30 7.14 4.96
N GLY A 127 -6.97 5.98 4.98
CA GLY A 127 -7.22 5.20 6.20
C GLY A 127 -5.92 4.78 6.90
N VAL A 128 -4.92 4.31 6.13
CA VAL A 128 -3.59 3.98 6.66
C VAL A 128 -2.92 5.23 7.26
N LEU A 129 -2.83 6.32 6.50
CA LEU A 129 -2.12 7.53 6.94
C LEU A 129 -2.77 8.14 8.19
N GLU A 130 -4.08 8.25 8.24
CA GLU A 130 -4.80 8.72 9.44
C GLU A 130 -4.61 7.78 10.64
N THR A 131 -4.51 6.48 10.40
CA THR A 131 -4.25 5.51 11.47
C THR A 131 -2.82 5.65 12.02
N VAL A 132 -1.82 5.82 11.17
CA VAL A 132 -0.42 6.05 11.58
C VAL A 132 -0.30 7.32 12.42
N LYS A 133 -0.98 8.39 12.04
CA LYS A 133 -1.07 9.63 12.84
C LYS A 133 -1.66 9.36 14.23
N LYS A 134 -2.79 8.67 14.32
CA LYS A 134 -3.41 8.29 15.60
C LYS A 134 -2.51 7.41 16.46
N LEU A 135 -1.71 6.56 15.86
CA LEU A 135 -0.72 5.72 16.54
C LEU A 135 0.46 6.51 17.09
N ARG A 136 0.67 7.75 16.65
CA ARG A 136 1.83 8.59 17.00
C ARG A 136 3.15 7.85 16.80
N TRP A 137 3.25 7.16 15.69
CA TRP A 137 4.41 6.35 15.35
C TRP A 137 5.01 6.86 14.04
N THR A 138 6.25 7.30 14.10
CA THR A 138 6.97 7.91 12.98
C THR A 138 7.84 6.86 12.32
N PRO A 139 7.51 6.37 11.10
CA PRO A 139 8.35 5.45 10.36
C PRO A 139 9.58 6.17 9.78
N ASP A 140 10.71 5.47 9.70
CA ASP A 140 11.89 5.90 8.95
C ASP A 140 11.73 5.56 7.46
N VAL A 141 11.09 4.40 7.19
CA VAL A 141 10.81 3.90 5.83
C VAL A 141 9.36 3.46 5.73
N ILE A 142 8.70 3.83 4.65
CA ILE A 142 7.41 3.28 4.21
C ILE A 142 7.66 2.47 2.95
N HIS A 143 7.29 1.19 2.98
CA HIS A 143 7.37 0.30 1.83
C HIS A 143 5.97 -0.05 1.35
N CYS A 144 5.63 0.42 0.15
CA CYS A 144 4.34 0.25 -0.51
C CYS A 144 4.39 -0.95 -1.47
N GLN A 145 3.43 -1.87 -1.36
CA GLN A 145 3.36 -3.07 -2.19
C GLN A 145 1.95 -3.27 -2.77
N GLY A 146 1.90 -3.30 -4.10
CA GLY A 146 0.69 -3.52 -4.87
C GLY A 146 -0.21 -2.29 -4.98
N TRP A 147 -1.21 -2.40 -5.84
CA TRP A 147 -2.03 -1.29 -6.31
C TRP A 147 -2.80 -0.52 -5.21
N MET A 148 -3.22 -1.19 -4.14
CA MET A 148 -3.90 -0.52 -3.03
C MET A 148 -3.00 0.51 -2.33
N ALA A 149 -1.69 0.28 -2.32
CA ALA A 149 -0.72 1.17 -1.70
C ALA A 149 -0.21 2.28 -2.63
N SER A 150 -0.60 2.25 -3.91
CA SER A 150 -0.04 3.12 -4.97
C SER A 150 -0.26 4.62 -4.74
N LEU A 151 -1.31 5.00 -4.01
CA LEU A 151 -1.60 6.41 -3.72
C LEU A 151 -0.85 6.95 -2.49
N ILE A 152 -0.23 6.09 -1.70
CA ILE A 152 0.50 6.49 -0.48
C ILE A 152 1.62 7.49 -0.78
N PRO A 153 2.52 7.24 -1.78
CA PRO A 153 3.60 8.18 -2.09
C PRO A 153 3.08 9.59 -2.44
N LEU A 154 2.09 9.66 -3.32
CA LEU A 154 1.46 10.93 -3.69
C LEU A 154 0.88 11.67 -2.47
N TYR A 155 0.10 10.97 -1.65
CA TYR A 155 -0.53 11.59 -0.48
C TYR A 155 0.51 12.10 0.52
N ILE A 156 1.59 11.36 0.78
CA ILE A 156 2.64 11.81 1.69
C ILE A 156 3.35 13.05 1.14
N LYS A 157 3.72 13.05 -0.15
CA LYS A 157 4.48 14.15 -0.75
C LYS A 157 3.67 15.45 -0.89
N HIS A 158 2.32 15.37 -0.96
CA HIS A 158 1.45 16.52 -1.15
C HIS A 158 0.49 16.75 0.02
N ALA A 159 -0.45 15.84 0.28
CA ALA A 159 -1.53 16.07 1.22
C ALA A 159 -1.15 15.92 2.71
N TYR A 160 -0.07 15.22 3.02
CA TYR A 160 0.42 14.97 4.38
C TYR A 160 1.87 15.43 4.59
N HIS A 161 2.41 16.26 3.71
CA HIS A 161 3.79 16.75 3.78
C HIS A 161 4.08 17.58 5.05
N ASP A 162 3.05 18.21 5.62
CA ASP A 162 3.10 19.02 6.85
C ASP A 162 2.93 18.19 8.13
N GLU A 163 2.61 16.89 8.01
CA GLU A 163 2.40 16.02 9.16
C GLU A 163 3.75 15.54 9.73
N PRO A 164 4.03 15.83 11.03
CA PRO A 164 5.34 15.53 11.62
C PRO A 164 5.78 14.06 11.52
N CYS A 165 4.83 13.11 11.47
CA CYS A 165 5.17 11.70 11.38
C CYS A 165 5.61 11.25 9.98
N PHE A 166 5.48 12.10 8.95
CA PHE A 166 5.85 11.78 7.57
C PHE A 166 6.92 12.71 6.98
N HIS A 167 7.39 13.71 7.74
CA HIS A 167 8.26 14.76 7.25
C HIS A 167 9.56 14.23 6.61
N ASP A 168 10.25 13.30 7.28
CA ASP A 168 11.56 12.78 6.83
C ASP A 168 11.50 11.35 6.29
N VAL A 169 10.30 10.80 6.14
CA VAL A 169 10.10 9.41 5.75
C VAL A 169 10.60 9.14 4.33
N LYS A 170 11.26 8.00 4.14
CA LYS A 170 11.65 7.48 2.83
C LYS A 170 10.60 6.51 2.31
N ILE A 171 10.26 6.65 1.05
CA ILE A 171 9.20 5.87 0.41
C ILE A 171 9.81 4.93 -0.63
N VAL A 172 9.52 3.64 -0.45
CA VAL A 172 9.91 2.58 -1.38
C VAL A 172 8.65 1.98 -1.98
N THR A 173 8.61 1.83 -3.29
CA THR A 173 7.51 1.15 -3.99
C THR A 173 8.00 -0.16 -4.58
N SER A 174 7.26 -1.24 -4.31
CA SER A 174 7.44 -2.53 -4.97
C SER A 174 6.80 -2.52 -6.36
N LEU A 175 7.58 -2.82 -7.37
CA LEU A 175 7.10 -3.07 -8.72
C LEU A 175 6.77 -4.54 -8.88
N SER A 176 5.55 -4.85 -9.25
CA SER A 176 5.05 -6.21 -9.49
C SER A 176 4.39 -6.31 -10.86
N HIS A 177 4.11 -7.52 -11.28
CA HIS A 177 3.35 -7.74 -12.51
C HIS A 177 1.93 -7.16 -12.39
N VAL A 178 1.53 -6.35 -13.36
CA VAL A 178 0.17 -5.79 -13.46
C VAL A 178 -0.73 -6.78 -14.19
N SER A 179 -1.66 -7.41 -13.47
CA SER A 179 -2.51 -8.48 -14.01
C SER A 179 -3.76 -8.01 -14.75
N CYS A 180 -4.14 -6.73 -14.64
CA CYS A 180 -5.42 -6.19 -15.10
C CYS A 180 -5.28 -5.02 -16.07
N GLU A 181 -5.86 -5.14 -17.26
CA GLU A 181 -5.82 -4.07 -18.29
C GLU A 181 -7.04 -3.14 -18.30
N GLY A 182 -8.11 -3.46 -17.57
CA GLY A 182 -9.37 -2.71 -17.59
C GLY A 182 -9.31 -1.38 -16.84
N ILE A 183 -10.36 -0.56 -17.02
CA ILE A 183 -10.53 0.69 -16.29
C ILE A 183 -10.89 0.37 -14.84
N SER A 184 -10.05 0.81 -13.92
CA SER A 184 -10.18 0.61 -12.47
C SER A 184 -10.75 1.82 -11.74
N GLY A 185 -10.90 2.97 -12.43
CA GLY A 185 -11.49 4.17 -11.86
C GLY A 185 -11.91 5.15 -12.96
N LYS A 186 -13.21 5.43 -13.03
CA LYS A 186 -13.75 6.51 -13.87
C LYS A 186 -13.66 7.82 -13.13
N ASN A 187 -13.25 8.89 -13.85
CA ASN A 187 -13.02 10.22 -13.24
C ASN A 187 -12.13 10.17 -11.99
N ALA A 188 -11.16 9.27 -11.98
CA ALA A 188 -10.31 8.95 -10.83
C ALA A 188 -9.65 10.18 -10.18
N LYS A 189 -9.33 11.20 -10.98
CA LYS A 189 -8.76 12.47 -10.48
C LYS A 189 -9.64 13.17 -9.44
N ASN A 190 -10.96 13.02 -9.51
CA ASN A 190 -11.86 13.61 -8.54
C ASN A 190 -11.76 12.86 -7.19
N SER A 191 -11.78 11.53 -7.25
CA SER A 191 -11.69 10.70 -6.04
C SER A 191 -10.32 10.82 -5.36
N ILE A 192 -9.25 10.96 -6.15
CA ILE A 192 -7.86 11.14 -5.65
C ILE A 192 -7.65 12.53 -5.05
N ALA A 193 -8.33 13.56 -5.58
CA ALA A 193 -8.15 14.95 -5.14
C ALA A 193 -8.45 15.12 -3.64
N PHE A 194 -7.48 15.67 -2.91
CA PHE A 194 -7.60 15.91 -1.47
C PHE A 194 -6.53 16.90 -1.01
N ARG A 195 -6.93 17.94 -0.22
CA ARG A 195 -6.03 19.02 0.21
C ARG A 195 -5.29 19.64 -0.98
N ASP A 196 -3.96 19.56 -1.00
CA ASP A 196 -3.11 20.16 -2.02
C ASP A 196 -3.01 19.31 -3.31
N ILE A 197 -3.63 18.15 -3.34
CA ILE A 197 -3.74 17.34 -4.55
C ILE A 197 -4.97 17.80 -5.34
N THR A 198 -4.70 18.44 -6.47
CA THR A 198 -5.73 18.96 -7.38
C THR A 198 -5.71 18.23 -8.71
N ARG A 199 -6.67 18.54 -9.59
CA ARG A 199 -6.65 18.00 -10.97
C ARG A 199 -5.40 18.44 -11.74
N GLU A 200 -4.81 19.58 -11.40
CA GLU A 200 -3.55 20.08 -12.01
C GLU A 200 -2.35 19.22 -11.59
N THR A 201 -2.29 18.81 -10.30
CA THR A 201 -1.27 17.86 -9.80
C THR A 201 -1.30 16.55 -10.60
N LEU A 202 -2.48 16.14 -11.07
CA LEU A 202 -2.71 14.90 -11.80
C LEU A 202 -2.83 15.10 -13.32
N ALA A 203 -2.44 16.26 -13.86
CA ALA A 203 -2.67 16.61 -15.27
C ALA A 203 -2.00 15.64 -16.26
N SER A 204 -0.86 15.05 -15.89
CA SER A 204 -0.10 14.09 -16.72
C SER A 204 -0.72 12.70 -16.80
N TYR A 205 -1.73 12.39 -15.96
CA TYR A 205 -2.39 11.09 -15.92
C TYR A 205 -3.73 11.16 -16.68
N PRO A 206 -4.30 10.00 -17.12
CA PRO A 206 -5.63 9.96 -17.74
C PRO A 206 -6.74 10.35 -16.75
N ASP A 207 -7.95 10.61 -17.24
CA ASP A 207 -9.13 10.81 -16.36
C ASP A 207 -9.69 9.48 -15.87
N ASP A 208 -9.63 8.44 -16.70
CA ASP A 208 -10.01 7.07 -16.38
C ASP A 208 -8.74 6.24 -16.14
N PHE A 209 -8.50 5.88 -14.89
CA PHE A 209 -7.30 5.13 -14.50
C PHE A 209 -7.42 3.64 -14.78
N LYS A 210 -6.33 3.07 -15.27
CA LYS A 210 -6.04 1.64 -15.23
C LYS A 210 -5.13 1.33 -14.03
N MET A 211 -4.93 0.05 -13.73
CA MET A 211 -3.99 -0.38 -12.69
C MET A 211 -2.56 0.11 -12.96
N LYS A 212 -2.12 0.07 -14.20
CA LYS A 212 -0.82 0.59 -14.63
C LYS A 212 -0.61 2.08 -14.32
N ASP A 213 -1.67 2.88 -14.40
CA ASP A 213 -1.60 4.31 -14.07
C ASP A 213 -1.39 4.53 -12.57
N LEU A 214 -1.96 3.68 -11.72
CA LEU A 214 -1.71 3.69 -10.28
C LEU A 214 -0.26 3.31 -9.96
N GLU A 215 0.27 2.27 -10.58
CA GLU A 215 1.66 1.85 -10.40
C GLU A 215 2.63 2.95 -10.85
N LYS A 216 2.39 3.56 -12.01
CA LYS A 216 3.16 4.69 -12.51
C LYS A 216 3.15 5.87 -11.54
N LEU A 217 1.97 6.20 -11.01
CA LEU A 217 1.83 7.27 -10.02
C LEU A 217 2.61 6.96 -8.74
N ALA A 218 2.59 5.70 -8.26
CA ALA A 218 3.39 5.32 -7.11
C ALA A 218 4.90 5.51 -7.36
N ILE A 219 5.39 5.15 -8.53
CA ILE A 219 6.79 5.32 -8.96
C ILE A 219 7.17 6.80 -8.94
N ASP A 220 6.36 7.67 -9.55
CA ASP A 220 6.64 9.10 -9.71
C ASP A 220 6.86 9.85 -8.38
N PHE A 221 6.26 9.36 -7.30
CA PHE A 221 6.35 10.00 -5.98
C PHE A 221 7.16 9.19 -4.94
N SER A 222 7.88 8.15 -5.38
CA SER A 222 8.73 7.32 -4.51
C SER A 222 10.19 7.78 -4.51
N ASP A 223 10.90 7.48 -3.41
CA ASP A 223 12.35 7.73 -3.31
C ASP A 223 13.14 6.56 -3.91
N ALA A 224 12.57 5.35 -3.90
CA ALA A 224 13.16 4.15 -4.50
C ALA A 224 12.10 3.18 -5.02
N VAL A 225 12.50 2.33 -5.95
CA VAL A 225 11.68 1.24 -6.48
C VAL A 225 12.44 -0.08 -6.39
N VAL A 226 11.74 -1.16 -6.06
CA VAL A 226 12.28 -2.53 -6.02
C VAL A 226 11.37 -3.48 -6.81
N GLU A 227 11.96 -4.31 -7.65
CA GLU A 227 11.24 -5.40 -8.31
C GLU A 227 10.97 -6.53 -7.30
N VAL A 228 9.72 -6.96 -7.19
CA VAL A 228 9.32 -8.07 -6.28
C VAL A 228 9.02 -9.38 -7.00
N THR A 229 8.97 -9.33 -8.33
CA THR A 229 8.81 -10.48 -9.21
C THR A 229 9.85 -10.42 -10.34
N PRO A 230 10.27 -11.56 -10.91
CA PRO A 230 11.23 -11.56 -12.02
C PRO A 230 10.64 -11.00 -13.33
N GLU A 231 9.33 -11.06 -13.47
CA GLU A 231 8.61 -10.58 -14.64
C GLU A 231 7.80 -9.34 -14.25
N ASN A 232 8.10 -8.22 -14.87
CA ASN A 232 7.43 -6.95 -14.64
C ASN A 232 7.13 -6.25 -15.98
N ASP A 233 6.28 -5.25 -15.96
CA ASP A 233 6.01 -4.43 -17.14
C ASP A 233 7.26 -3.62 -17.52
N GLU A 234 7.77 -3.83 -18.73
CA GLU A 234 9.02 -3.22 -19.21
C GLU A 234 8.91 -1.69 -19.34
N GLU A 235 7.73 -1.15 -19.62
CA GLU A 235 7.52 0.30 -19.66
C GLU A 235 7.61 0.91 -18.25
N LEU A 236 6.99 0.27 -17.25
CA LEU A 236 7.10 0.71 -15.85
C LEU A 236 8.52 0.57 -15.31
N LYS A 237 9.24 -0.50 -15.68
CA LYS A 237 10.66 -0.67 -15.32
C LYS A 237 11.53 0.45 -15.89
N ALA A 238 11.36 0.74 -17.19
CA ALA A 238 12.11 1.79 -17.86
C ALA A 238 11.81 3.16 -17.23
N HIS A 239 10.52 3.44 -16.99
CA HIS A 239 10.08 4.66 -16.33
C HIS A 239 10.66 4.78 -14.90
N ALA A 240 10.61 3.72 -14.11
CA ALA A 240 11.17 3.71 -12.76
C ALA A 240 12.67 4.01 -12.77
N LYS A 241 13.45 3.37 -13.66
CA LYS A 241 14.90 3.61 -13.79
C LYS A 241 15.24 5.04 -14.19
N GLU A 242 14.35 5.72 -14.88
CA GLU A 242 14.51 7.14 -15.27
C GLU A 242 14.19 8.10 -14.10
N VAL A 243 13.13 7.81 -13.34
CA VAL A 243 12.53 8.75 -12.38
C VAL A 243 13.13 8.63 -10.97
N VAL A 244 13.34 7.41 -10.46
CA VAL A 244 13.81 7.24 -9.08
C VAL A 244 15.34 7.25 -8.99
N LYS A 245 15.85 7.75 -7.86
CA LYS A 245 17.30 7.77 -7.60
C LYS A 245 17.88 6.40 -7.32
N THR A 246 17.07 5.53 -6.73
CA THR A 246 17.52 4.20 -6.31
C THR A 246 16.55 3.15 -6.85
N TYR A 247 17.08 2.25 -7.63
CA TYR A 247 16.33 1.13 -8.22
C TYR A 247 17.02 -0.18 -7.85
N LEU A 248 16.24 -1.15 -7.38
CA LEU A 248 16.72 -2.49 -7.08
C LEU A 248 16.03 -3.49 -8.01
N ASP A 249 16.80 -4.13 -8.88
CA ASP A 249 16.32 -5.26 -9.69
C ASP A 249 15.89 -6.42 -8.78
N TYR A 250 15.10 -7.36 -9.30
CA TYR A 250 14.57 -8.49 -8.52
C TYR A 250 15.68 -9.25 -7.77
N PRO A 251 15.68 -9.22 -6.43
CA PRO A 251 16.76 -9.76 -5.62
C PRO A 251 16.71 -11.28 -5.41
N GLY A 252 15.65 -11.94 -5.91
CA GLY A 252 15.48 -13.39 -5.70
C GLY A 252 15.31 -13.76 -4.24
N GLU A 253 15.88 -14.91 -3.86
CA GLU A 253 15.80 -15.45 -2.49
C GLU A 253 16.60 -14.64 -1.46
N ASP A 254 17.63 -13.92 -1.89
CA ASP A 254 18.48 -13.09 -1.03
C ASP A 254 17.91 -11.68 -0.74
N PHE A 255 16.58 -11.52 -0.91
CA PHE A 255 15.89 -10.24 -0.78
C PHE A 255 16.19 -9.48 0.52
N ALA A 256 16.40 -10.19 1.64
CA ALA A 256 16.55 -9.56 2.96
C ALA A 256 17.82 -8.70 3.08
N GLU A 257 18.95 -9.13 2.49
CA GLU A 257 20.18 -8.34 2.48
C GLU A 257 20.12 -7.23 1.43
N ALA A 258 19.53 -7.50 0.26
CA ALA A 258 19.35 -6.51 -0.78
C ALA A 258 18.43 -5.36 -0.32
N TYR A 259 17.30 -5.67 0.31
CA TYR A 259 16.39 -4.66 0.86
C TYR A 259 17.02 -3.89 2.03
N LYS A 260 17.83 -4.58 2.86
CA LYS A 260 18.56 -3.91 3.92
C LYS A 260 19.54 -2.88 3.35
N ALA A 261 20.33 -3.26 2.33
CA ALA A 261 21.23 -2.34 1.65
C ALA A 261 20.48 -1.15 1.03
N LEU A 262 19.33 -1.42 0.40
CA LEU A 262 18.43 -0.39 -0.13
C LEU A 262 18.01 0.59 0.96
N TYR A 263 17.41 0.11 2.07
CA TYR A 263 16.94 0.98 3.15
C TYR A 263 18.06 1.74 3.88
N ASP A 264 19.26 1.20 3.91
CA ASP A 264 20.42 1.87 4.50
C ASP A 264 20.97 2.97 3.58
N SER A 265 20.70 2.91 2.27
CA SER A 265 21.13 3.91 1.28
C SER A 265 20.19 5.13 1.18
N LEU A 266 18.98 5.06 1.73
CA LEU A 266 17.97 6.13 1.72
C LEU A 266 18.13 7.09 2.90
#